data_40a7bf2124c7030c178b9079dc83a3c8
#
_entry.id   40a7bf2124c7030c178b9079dc83a3c8
#
_cell.length_a   1.000
_cell.length_b   1.000
_cell.length_c   1.000
_cell.angle_alpha   90.00
_cell.angle_beta   90.00
_cell.angle_gamma   90.00
#
_symmetry.space_group_name_H-M   'P 1'
#
loop_
_entity.id
_entity.type
_entity.pdbx_description
1 polymer ?
#
loop_
_entity_poly.entity_id
_entity_poly.type
_entity_poly.pdbx_seq_one_letter_code
_entity_poly.pdbx_strand_id
1 'polypeptide(L)'
;MLRLFLIRHGETIWNQHYRYQGHTDVPLSKTGEWQASLVAKRLKDEPLDAVFSSDLSRARVTAEIIAREHGLTVTSLPALREIDYGLWEGLTLAEINAQYPGSRDKWLADPENNRVPGGESLAEVRDRALTCLEEIKKKYPNGTIALVGHGGLIAVLLLTFLQEDASFLKRFFARNTNVSLVEFEGPVTRVVFWGDCSHLDN
;
A
#
# COMPACT_ATOMS: atom_id res chain seq x y z
N MET A 1 -5.63 8.68 20.85
CA MET A 1 -5.98 8.56 19.41
C MET A 1 -4.73 8.26 18.61
N LEU A 2 -4.74 7.25 17.76
CA LEU A 2 -3.67 6.92 16.82
C LEU A 2 -4.03 7.46 15.43
N ARG A 3 -3.12 8.21 14.79
CA ARG A 3 -3.21 8.68 13.40
C ARG A 3 -2.29 7.81 12.53
N LEU A 4 -2.82 7.23 11.48
CA LEU A 4 -2.10 6.36 10.56
C LEU A 4 -2.13 6.95 9.14
N PHE A 5 -0.98 7.40 8.66
CA PHE A 5 -0.78 7.74 7.26
C PHE A 5 -0.46 6.47 6.48
N LEU A 6 -1.31 6.12 5.51
CA LEU A 6 -1.06 5.07 4.54
C LEU A 6 -0.51 5.70 3.27
N ILE A 7 0.67 5.28 2.83
CA ILE A 7 1.39 5.88 1.71
C ILE A 7 1.75 4.78 0.71
N ARG A 8 1.35 4.93 -0.56
CA ARG A 8 1.81 4.04 -1.62
C ARG A 8 3.26 4.39 -1.99
N HIS A 9 4.09 3.40 -2.26
CA HIS A 9 5.47 3.58 -2.75
C HIS A 9 5.55 4.47 -4.00
N GLY A 10 6.71 5.08 -4.26
CA GLY A 10 7.02 5.82 -5.48
C GLY A 10 6.97 4.93 -6.74
N GLU A 11 6.95 5.55 -7.90
CA GLU A 11 6.89 4.86 -9.19
C GLU A 11 8.07 3.91 -9.39
N THR A 12 7.80 2.76 -10.04
CA THR A 12 8.80 1.81 -10.52
C THR A 12 8.75 1.71 -12.06
N ILE A 13 9.77 1.13 -12.68
CA ILE A 13 9.75 0.86 -14.14
C ILE A 13 8.55 -0.02 -14.52
N TRP A 14 8.17 -0.97 -13.67
CA TRP A 14 7.00 -1.81 -13.95
C TRP A 14 5.68 -1.03 -13.87
N ASN A 15 5.58 0.02 -13.03
CA ASN A 15 4.43 0.92 -13.08
C ASN A 15 4.30 1.65 -14.43
N GLN A 16 5.43 2.14 -14.99
CA GLN A 16 5.46 2.81 -16.29
C GLN A 16 4.96 1.90 -17.43
N HIS A 17 5.24 0.61 -17.31
CA HIS A 17 4.85 -0.40 -18.31
C HIS A 17 3.57 -1.17 -17.95
N TYR A 18 2.82 -0.71 -16.94
CA TYR A 18 1.55 -1.34 -16.49
C TYR A 18 1.68 -2.83 -16.18
N ARG A 19 2.84 -3.28 -15.64
CA ARG A 19 3.09 -4.66 -15.22
C ARG A 19 2.69 -4.87 -13.78
N TYR A 20 2.05 -6.00 -13.49
CA TYR A 20 1.76 -6.43 -12.12
C TYR A 20 3.04 -6.72 -11.37
N GLN A 21 3.18 -6.24 -10.13
CA GLN A 21 4.43 -6.36 -9.39
C GLN A 21 4.38 -7.40 -8.28
N GLY A 22 3.34 -7.40 -7.46
CA GLY A 22 3.18 -8.33 -6.35
C GLY A 22 4.37 -8.37 -5.41
N HIS A 23 4.90 -9.57 -5.17
CA HIS A 23 6.05 -9.81 -4.31
C HIS A 23 7.41 -9.71 -5.03
N THR A 24 7.42 -9.65 -6.35
CA THR A 24 8.67 -9.37 -7.10
C THR A 24 9.23 -8.01 -6.69
N ASP A 25 10.51 -8.01 -6.32
CA ASP A 25 11.18 -6.81 -5.84
C ASP A 25 11.73 -5.97 -7.00
N VAL A 26 10.98 -4.95 -7.37
CA VAL A 26 11.31 -3.98 -8.43
C VAL A 26 11.64 -2.65 -7.77
N PRO A 27 12.83 -2.06 -8.03
CA PRO A 27 13.23 -0.79 -7.42
C PRO A 27 12.45 0.40 -7.97
N LEU A 28 12.53 1.53 -7.26
CA LEU A 28 12.01 2.82 -7.71
C LEU A 28 12.66 3.24 -9.03
N SER A 29 11.89 3.93 -9.88
CA SER A 29 12.43 4.73 -10.98
C SER A 29 12.96 6.07 -10.43
N LYS A 30 13.71 6.82 -11.25
CA LYS A 30 14.11 8.20 -10.89
C LYS A 30 12.91 9.09 -10.58
N THR A 31 11.82 8.94 -11.34
CA THR A 31 10.55 9.60 -11.06
C THR A 31 9.99 9.18 -9.69
N GLY A 32 10.08 7.88 -9.36
CA GLY A 32 9.63 7.39 -8.06
C GLY A 32 10.43 7.94 -6.88
N GLU A 33 11.74 8.08 -7.01
CA GLU A 33 12.57 8.73 -5.99
C GLU A 33 12.21 10.20 -5.82
N TRP A 34 11.99 10.92 -6.92
CA TRP A 34 11.50 12.29 -6.89
C TRP A 34 10.13 12.41 -6.22
N GLN A 35 9.16 11.55 -6.58
CA GLN A 35 7.85 11.48 -5.92
C GLN A 35 7.99 11.21 -4.41
N ALA A 36 8.88 10.30 -4.01
CA ALA A 36 9.16 10.02 -2.60
C ALA A 36 9.70 11.25 -1.86
N SER A 37 10.51 12.09 -2.52
CA SER A 37 10.99 13.35 -1.93
C SER A 37 9.86 14.37 -1.75
N LEU A 38 8.87 14.40 -2.63
CA LEU A 38 7.72 15.29 -2.51
C LEU A 38 6.78 14.88 -1.38
N VAL A 39 6.48 13.58 -1.25
CA VAL A 39 5.63 13.11 -0.14
C VAL A 39 6.35 13.28 1.21
N ALA A 40 7.68 13.14 1.27
CA ALA A 40 8.46 13.43 2.47
C ALA A 40 8.34 14.90 2.89
N LYS A 41 8.46 15.84 1.93
CA LYS A 41 8.25 17.28 2.18
C LYS A 41 6.83 17.58 2.66
N ARG A 42 5.81 16.91 2.09
CA ARG A 42 4.42 17.05 2.52
C ARG A 42 4.21 16.63 3.96
N LEU A 43 4.87 15.57 4.40
CA LEU A 43 4.73 15.03 5.76
C LEU A 43 5.69 15.66 6.78
N LYS A 44 6.58 16.55 6.35
CA LYS A 44 7.65 17.12 7.17
C LYS A 44 7.16 17.72 8.49
N ASP A 45 6.01 18.37 8.49
CA ASP A 45 5.47 19.05 9.67
C ASP A 45 4.52 18.17 10.49
N GLU A 46 4.26 16.91 10.05
CA GLU A 46 3.50 15.96 10.83
C GLU A 46 4.38 15.36 11.93
N PRO A 47 3.89 15.27 13.18
CA PRO A 47 4.69 14.76 14.31
C PRO A 47 4.75 13.23 14.27
N LEU A 48 5.52 12.66 13.34
CA LEU A 48 5.65 11.20 13.20
C LEU A 48 6.43 10.60 14.37
N ASP A 49 5.85 9.59 15.02
CA ASP A 49 6.49 8.82 16.10
C ASP A 49 7.20 7.57 15.56
N ALA A 50 6.75 7.03 14.42
CA ALA A 50 7.35 5.85 13.80
C ALA A 50 7.04 5.79 12.30
N VAL A 51 7.94 5.11 11.57
CA VAL A 51 7.77 4.80 10.15
C VAL A 51 7.90 3.29 9.92
N PHE A 52 6.85 2.69 9.38
CA PHE A 52 6.80 1.30 8.97
C PHE A 52 6.76 1.18 7.45
N SER A 53 7.28 0.08 6.92
CA SER A 53 7.16 -0.21 5.48
C SER A 53 7.04 -1.69 5.19
N SER A 54 6.55 -2.02 4.01
CA SER A 54 6.87 -3.29 3.38
C SER A 54 8.39 -3.44 3.26
N ASP A 55 8.88 -4.67 3.30
CA ASP A 55 10.31 -4.98 3.11
C ASP A 55 10.76 -4.91 1.65
N LEU A 56 9.82 -4.81 0.69
CA LEU A 56 10.14 -4.63 -0.73
C LEU A 56 10.80 -3.27 -0.97
N SER A 57 11.88 -3.27 -1.78
CA SER A 57 12.78 -2.13 -1.95
C SER A 57 12.05 -0.83 -2.30
N ARG A 58 11.06 -0.87 -3.20
CA ARG A 58 10.27 0.30 -3.61
C ARG A 58 9.54 0.98 -2.45
N ALA A 59 8.98 0.19 -1.52
CA ALA A 59 8.29 0.73 -0.34
C ALA A 59 9.30 1.16 0.73
N ARG A 60 10.33 0.35 0.99
CA ARG A 60 11.36 0.64 1.97
C ARG A 60 12.12 1.92 1.63
N VAL A 61 12.58 2.10 0.38
CA VAL A 61 13.30 3.32 -0.03
C VAL A 61 12.39 4.56 0.07
N THR A 62 11.11 4.45 -0.32
CA THR A 62 10.14 5.55 -0.12
C THR A 62 10.02 5.90 1.36
N ALA A 63 9.91 4.91 2.24
CA ALA A 63 9.83 5.10 3.69
C ALA A 63 11.11 5.71 4.28
N GLU A 64 12.28 5.28 3.82
CA GLU A 64 13.59 5.80 4.26
C GLU A 64 13.74 7.30 3.92
N ILE A 65 13.23 7.73 2.76
CA ILE A 65 13.23 9.13 2.37
C ILE A 65 12.32 9.95 3.30
N ILE A 66 11.12 9.43 3.65
CA ILE A 66 10.21 10.08 4.61
C ILE A 66 10.85 10.11 6.01
N ALA A 67 11.33 8.98 6.51
CA ALA A 67 11.88 8.84 7.86
C ALA A 67 13.05 9.78 8.12
N ARG A 68 13.87 10.07 7.10
CA ARG A 68 15.03 10.98 7.18
C ARG A 68 14.62 12.39 7.57
N GLU A 69 13.49 12.91 7.06
CA GLU A 69 12.99 14.26 7.42
C GLU A 69 12.59 14.38 8.89
N HIS A 70 12.34 13.24 9.56
CA HIS A 70 11.93 13.16 10.97
C HIS A 70 13.02 12.63 11.90
N GLY A 71 14.21 12.30 11.39
CA GLY A 71 15.27 11.67 12.19
C GLY A 71 14.91 10.26 12.69
N LEU A 72 13.99 9.58 12.02
CA LEU A 72 13.49 8.26 12.39
C LEU A 72 14.17 7.15 11.57
N THR A 73 14.07 5.92 12.09
CA THR A 73 14.44 4.69 11.37
C THR A 73 13.20 3.95 10.89
N VAL A 74 13.33 3.21 9.78
CA VAL A 74 12.22 2.42 9.20
C VAL A 74 12.20 1.02 9.81
N THR A 75 11.03 0.58 10.24
CA THR A 75 10.77 -0.83 10.58
C THR A 75 10.10 -1.51 9.39
N SER A 76 10.81 -2.44 8.74
CA SER A 76 10.29 -3.19 7.59
C SER A 76 9.59 -4.48 8.03
N LEU A 77 8.39 -4.72 7.49
CA LEU A 77 7.51 -5.82 7.87
C LEU A 77 6.99 -6.54 6.60
N PRO A 78 7.30 -7.84 6.39
CA PRO A 78 6.79 -8.60 5.24
C PRO A 78 5.27 -8.67 5.16
N ALA A 79 4.58 -8.58 6.29
CA ALA A 79 3.11 -8.53 6.33
C ALA A 79 2.51 -7.31 5.62
N LEU A 80 3.32 -6.29 5.29
CA LEU A 80 2.91 -5.09 4.56
C LEU A 80 3.21 -5.16 3.05
N ARG A 81 3.61 -6.32 2.51
CA ARG A 81 3.80 -6.53 1.07
C ARG A 81 2.49 -6.34 0.30
N GLU A 82 2.64 -6.09 -1.00
CA GLU A 82 1.53 -6.04 -1.96
C GLU A 82 0.78 -7.38 -2.00
N ILE A 83 -0.37 -7.43 -2.63
CA ILE A 83 -1.03 -8.67 -3.03
C ILE A 83 0.01 -9.51 -3.79
N ASP A 84 0.18 -10.77 -3.41
CA ASP A 84 0.95 -11.71 -4.22
C ASP A 84 0.15 -12.00 -5.51
N TYR A 85 0.63 -11.46 -6.62
CA TYR A 85 0.00 -11.68 -7.92
C TYR A 85 0.52 -12.95 -8.63
N GLY A 86 1.36 -13.75 -7.96
CA GLY A 86 1.78 -15.06 -8.44
C GLY A 86 2.20 -15.08 -9.91
N LEU A 87 1.50 -15.90 -10.71
CA LEU A 87 1.80 -16.07 -12.14
C LEU A 87 1.54 -14.82 -13.00
N TRP A 88 0.91 -13.78 -12.46
CA TRP A 88 0.68 -12.52 -13.18
C TRP A 88 1.84 -11.54 -13.02
N GLU A 89 2.77 -11.79 -12.11
CA GLU A 89 3.88 -10.86 -11.85
C GLU A 89 4.77 -10.71 -13.08
N GLY A 90 5.13 -9.46 -13.38
CA GLY A 90 5.89 -9.08 -14.57
C GLY A 90 5.06 -8.99 -15.86
N LEU A 91 3.80 -9.42 -15.86
CA LEU A 91 2.92 -9.38 -17.02
C LEU A 91 2.05 -8.12 -17.04
N THR A 92 1.75 -7.64 -18.22
CA THR A 92 0.67 -6.67 -18.48
C THR A 92 -0.69 -7.38 -18.49
N LEU A 93 -1.77 -6.61 -18.39
CA LEU A 93 -3.13 -7.19 -18.49
C LEU A 93 -3.35 -7.95 -19.79
N ALA A 94 -2.82 -7.46 -20.91
CA ALA A 94 -2.95 -8.14 -22.21
C ALA A 94 -2.22 -9.49 -22.21
N GLU A 95 -1.00 -9.53 -21.65
CA GLU A 95 -0.21 -10.76 -21.51
C GLU A 95 -0.90 -11.77 -20.56
N ILE A 96 -1.47 -11.31 -19.45
CA ILE A 96 -2.26 -12.17 -18.53
C ILE A 96 -3.44 -12.80 -19.25
N ASN A 97 -4.23 -12.01 -19.98
CA ASN A 97 -5.39 -12.53 -20.72
C ASN A 97 -4.99 -13.54 -21.80
N ALA A 98 -3.83 -13.35 -22.43
CA ALA A 98 -3.32 -14.28 -23.45
C ALA A 98 -2.77 -15.58 -22.84
N GLN A 99 -2.01 -15.49 -21.72
CA GLN A 99 -1.35 -16.65 -21.12
C GLN A 99 -2.26 -17.43 -20.16
N TYR A 100 -3.17 -16.72 -19.48
CA TYR A 100 -4.07 -17.28 -18.46
C TYR A 100 -5.53 -16.88 -18.71
N PRO A 101 -6.12 -17.29 -19.86
CA PRO A 101 -7.47 -16.87 -20.26
C PRO A 101 -8.50 -17.20 -19.17
N GLY A 102 -9.36 -16.21 -18.84
CA GLY A 102 -10.41 -16.33 -17.84
C GLY A 102 -9.95 -16.30 -16.38
N SER A 103 -8.64 -16.37 -16.10
CA SER A 103 -8.13 -16.37 -14.72
C SER A 103 -8.45 -15.07 -13.96
N ARG A 104 -8.37 -13.94 -14.66
CA ARG A 104 -8.70 -12.63 -14.10
C ARG A 104 -10.20 -12.48 -13.81
N ASP A 105 -11.04 -12.94 -14.71
CA ASP A 105 -12.50 -12.89 -14.54
C ASP A 105 -12.93 -13.77 -13.37
N LYS A 106 -12.33 -14.95 -13.24
CA LYS A 106 -12.52 -15.82 -12.07
C LYS A 106 -12.11 -15.13 -10.77
N TRP A 107 -10.95 -14.47 -10.73
CA TRP A 107 -10.51 -13.74 -9.56
C TRP A 107 -11.46 -12.57 -9.23
N LEU A 108 -11.88 -11.79 -10.24
CA LEU A 108 -12.79 -10.65 -10.06
C LEU A 108 -14.23 -11.05 -9.69
N ALA A 109 -14.65 -12.29 -9.97
CA ALA A 109 -15.97 -12.76 -9.59
C ALA A 109 -16.14 -12.88 -8.06
N ASP A 110 -15.09 -13.24 -7.35
CA ASP A 110 -15.03 -13.27 -5.88
C ASP A 110 -13.59 -13.09 -5.43
N PRO A 111 -13.04 -11.87 -5.47
CA PRO A 111 -11.64 -11.64 -5.15
C PRO A 111 -11.32 -11.84 -3.67
N GLU A 112 -12.34 -11.83 -2.82
CA GLU A 112 -12.22 -12.13 -1.39
C GLU A 112 -11.76 -13.57 -1.16
N ASN A 113 -12.34 -14.53 -1.89
CA ASN A 113 -12.09 -15.95 -1.69
C ASN A 113 -11.23 -16.57 -2.81
N ASN A 114 -11.32 -16.05 -4.03
CA ASN A 114 -10.53 -16.55 -5.15
C ASN A 114 -9.10 -16.03 -5.09
N ARG A 115 -8.14 -16.94 -5.17
CA ARG A 115 -6.72 -16.57 -5.28
C ARG A 115 -6.34 -16.21 -6.73
N VAL A 116 -5.41 -15.27 -6.86
CA VAL A 116 -4.62 -15.16 -8.09
C VAL A 116 -3.87 -16.50 -8.29
N PRO A 117 -3.76 -17.02 -9.52
CA PRO A 117 -2.99 -18.26 -9.75
C PRO A 117 -1.58 -18.18 -9.19
N GLY A 118 -1.27 -19.02 -8.20
CA GLY A 118 0.01 -19.01 -7.49
C GLY A 118 0.23 -17.87 -6.49
N GLY A 119 -0.80 -17.05 -6.23
CA GLY A 119 -0.73 -15.89 -5.35
C GLY A 119 -1.79 -15.90 -4.25
N GLU A 120 -2.22 -14.71 -3.80
CA GLU A 120 -3.13 -14.50 -2.67
C GLU A 120 -4.57 -14.14 -3.12
N SER A 121 -5.53 -14.35 -2.21
CA SER A 121 -6.86 -13.73 -2.21
C SER A 121 -6.83 -12.42 -1.41
N LEU A 122 -7.88 -11.58 -1.54
CA LEU A 122 -7.95 -10.36 -0.71
C LEU A 122 -8.14 -10.67 0.77
N ALA A 123 -8.82 -11.77 1.13
CA ALA A 123 -8.95 -12.20 2.52
C ALA A 123 -7.59 -12.45 3.16
N GLU A 124 -6.69 -13.15 2.47
CA GLU A 124 -5.35 -13.44 2.99
C GLU A 124 -4.50 -12.17 3.16
N VAL A 125 -4.57 -11.25 2.20
CA VAL A 125 -3.91 -9.94 2.31
C VAL A 125 -4.45 -9.15 3.49
N ARG A 126 -5.77 -9.09 3.66
CA ARG A 126 -6.43 -8.42 4.78
C ARG A 126 -5.98 -9.00 6.11
N ASP A 127 -6.02 -10.31 6.25
CA ASP A 127 -5.77 -10.98 7.53
C ASP A 127 -4.32 -10.77 8.00
N ARG A 128 -3.31 -10.88 7.08
CA ARG A 128 -1.91 -10.59 7.43
C ARG A 128 -1.67 -9.11 7.75
N ALA A 129 -2.32 -8.21 7.01
CA ALA A 129 -2.16 -6.77 7.21
C ALA A 129 -2.82 -6.30 8.51
N LEU A 130 -4.03 -6.77 8.83
CA LEU A 130 -4.72 -6.43 10.07
C LEU A 130 -4.00 -7.00 11.29
N THR A 131 -3.52 -8.25 11.24
CA THR A 131 -2.71 -8.83 12.31
C THR A 131 -1.48 -7.97 12.60
N CYS A 132 -0.77 -7.55 11.57
CA CYS A 132 0.38 -6.65 11.69
C CYS A 132 -0.02 -5.28 12.27
N LEU A 133 -1.12 -4.71 11.79
CA LEU A 133 -1.60 -3.40 12.27
C LEU A 133 -2.02 -3.44 13.75
N GLU A 134 -2.64 -4.53 14.21
CA GLU A 134 -2.98 -4.68 15.64
C GLU A 134 -1.73 -4.69 16.53
N GLU A 135 -0.63 -5.31 16.11
CA GLU A 135 0.63 -5.25 16.85
C GLU A 135 1.23 -3.82 16.86
N ILE A 136 1.13 -3.10 15.74
CA ILE A 136 1.53 -1.69 15.68
C ILE A 136 0.67 -0.84 16.63
N LYS A 137 -0.66 -1.01 16.63
CA LYS A 137 -1.59 -0.28 17.49
C LYS A 137 -1.32 -0.54 18.98
N LYS A 138 -1.00 -1.79 19.37
CA LYS A 138 -0.61 -2.12 20.75
C LYS A 138 0.64 -1.37 21.18
N LYS A 139 1.63 -1.26 20.27
CA LYS A 139 2.90 -0.58 20.56
C LYS A 139 2.74 0.95 20.56
N TYR A 140 1.85 1.48 19.74
CA TYR A 140 1.59 2.91 19.58
C TYR A 140 0.10 3.22 19.75
N PRO A 141 -0.45 3.10 21.00
CA PRO A 141 -1.89 3.32 21.23
C PRO A 141 -2.32 4.77 21.00
N ASN A 142 -1.39 5.69 21.04
CA ASN A 142 -1.53 7.10 20.71
C ASN A 142 -0.33 7.52 19.88
N GLY A 143 -0.51 8.53 19.01
CA GLY A 143 0.59 9.07 18.21
C GLY A 143 0.27 9.15 16.72
N THR A 144 1.29 9.40 15.92
CA THR A 144 1.20 9.54 14.47
C THR A 144 2.21 8.62 13.79
N ILE A 145 1.74 7.75 12.92
CA ILE A 145 2.56 6.74 12.25
C ILE A 145 2.45 6.90 10.74
N ALA A 146 3.55 6.75 10.03
CA ALA A 146 3.57 6.57 8.59
C ALA A 146 3.79 5.08 8.27
N LEU A 147 2.94 4.52 7.39
CA LEU A 147 3.04 3.16 6.86
C LEU A 147 3.16 3.24 5.34
N VAL A 148 4.31 2.85 4.81
CA VAL A 148 4.55 2.83 3.37
C VAL A 148 4.35 1.42 2.83
N GLY A 149 3.38 1.28 1.94
CA GLY A 149 3.00 0.01 1.33
C GLY A 149 2.71 0.14 -0.16
N HIS A 150 1.67 -0.54 -0.58
CA HIS A 150 1.36 -0.80 -1.98
C HIS A 150 -0.10 -0.49 -2.28
N GLY A 151 -0.41 -0.38 -3.58
CA GLY A 151 -1.75 0.03 -4.02
C GLY A 151 -2.84 -0.95 -3.61
N GLY A 152 -2.64 -2.25 -3.82
CA GLY A 152 -3.62 -3.27 -3.47
C GLY A 152 -3.76 -3.45 -1.95
N LEU A 153 -2.65 -3.51 -1.22
CA LEU A 153 -2.67 -3.57 0.25
C LEU A 153 -3.46 -2.41 0.87
N ILE A 154 -3.16 -1.18 0.44
CA ILE A 154 -3.83 0.03 0.96
C ILE A 154 -5.31 0.01 0.61
N ALA A 155 -5.67 -0.40 -0.61
CA ALA A 155 -7.05 -0.51 -1.03
C ALA A 155 -7.83 -1.53 -0.16
N VAL A 156 -7.23 -2.69 0.14
CA VAL A 156 -7.83 -3.71 1.02
C VAL A 156 -8.04 -3.17 2.44
N LEU A 157 -7.05 -2.45 3.00
CA LEU A 157 -7.20 -1.82 4.32
C LEU A 157 -8.32 -0.77 4.32
N LEU A 158 -8.38 0.11 3.31
CA LEU A 158 -9.41 1.14 3.22
C LEU A 158 -10.81 0.53 3.06
N LEU A 159 -10.98 -0.51 2.23
CA LEU A 159 -12.24 -1.28 2.14
C LEU A 159 -12.66 -1.80 3.52
N THR A 160 -11.74 -2.41 4.25
CA THR A 160 -12.00 -2.96 5.58
C THR A 160 -12.42 -1.88 6.57
N PHE A 161 -11.72 -0.74 6.60
CA PHE A 161 -12.04 0.37 7.53
C PHE A 161 -13.35 1.08 7.20
N LEU A 162 -13.73 1.12 5.93
CA LEU A 162 -14.98 1.69 5.47
C LEU A 162 -16.15 0.69 5.46
N GLN A 163 -15.87 -0.59 5.76
CA GLN A 163 -16.84 -1.69 5.69
C GLN A 163 -17.50 -1.81 4.30
N GLU A 164 -16.71 -1.57 3.26
CA GLU A 164 -17.13 -1.62 1.86
C GLU A 164 -16.86 -2.99 1.25
N ASP A 165 -17.64 -3.34 0.25
CA ASP A 165 -17.49 -4.59 -0.51
C ASP A 165 -16.28 -4.56 -1.44
N ALA A 166 -15.67 -5.74 -1.70
CA ALA A 166 -14.51 -5.89 -2.58
C ALA A 166 -14.75 -5.42 -4.02
N SER A 167 -16.01 -5.30 -4.48
CA SER A 167 -16.35 -4.71 -5.78
C SER A 167 -15.90 -3.25 -5.91
N PHE A 168 -15.74 -2.55 -4.79
CA PHE A 168 -15.25 -1.17 -4.74
C PHE A 168 -13.72 -1.05 -4.72
N LEU A 169 -12.97 -2.14 -4.76
CA LEU A 169 -11.50 -2.15 -4.69
C LEU A 169 -10.85 -1.12 -5.64
N LYS A 170 -11.35 -1.01 -6.87
CA LYS A 170 -10.81 -0.09 -7.88
C LYS A 170 -10.90 1.38 -7.49
N ARG A 171 -11.82 1.77 -6.61
CA ARG A 171 -11.98 3.16 -6.15
C ARG A 171 -10.79 3.66 -5.34
N PHE A 172 -10.07 2.73 -4.70
CA PHE A 172 -8.96 3.05 -3.80
C PHE A 172 -7.60 2.93 -4.47
N PHE A 173 -7.54 2.51 -5.75
CA PHE A 173 -6.29 2.59 -6.51
C PHE A 173 -6.01 4.04 -6.89
N ALA A 174 -5.00 4.62 -6.28
CA ALA A 174 -4.56 5.98 -6.53
C ALA A 174 -3.12 6.01 -7.07
N ARG A 175 -2.66 7.17 -7.52
CA ARG A 175 -1.30 7.41 -8.05
C ARG A 175 -0.23 6.97 -7.04
N ASN A 176 1.00 6.72 -7.53
CA ASN A 176 2.15 6.47 -6.65
C ASN A 176 2.32 7.66 -5.67
N THR A 177 2.83 7.37 -4.49
CA THR A 177 2.97 8.30 -3.34
C THR A 177 1.69 8.96 -2.85
N ASN A 178 0.49 8.50 -3.29
CA ASN A 178 -0.74 8.99 -2.67
C ASN A 178 -0.72 8.75 -1.15
N VAL A 179 -1.39 9.64 -0.43
CA VAL A 179 -1.51 9.61 1.02
C VAL A 179 -2.96 9.45 1.42
N SER A 180 -3.21 8.56 2.37
CA SER A 180 -4.49 8.41 3.04
C SER A 180 -4.29 8.53 4.53
N LEU A 181 -5.25 9.08 5.26
CA LEU A 181 -5.21 9.24 6.72
C LEU A 181 -6.36 8.48 7.37
N VAL A 182 -6.01 7.62 8.31
CA VAL A 182 -6.96 6.87 9.15
C VAL A 182 -6.68 7.20 10.61
N GLU A 183 -7.74 7.42 11.38
CA GLU A 183 -7.68 7.66 12.82
C GLU A 183 -8.37 6.54 13.59
N PHE A 184 -7.74 6.13 14.69
CA PHE A 184 -8.26 5.12 15.60
C PHE A 184 -8.46 5.72 16.99
N GLU A 185 -9.70 5.72 17.49
CA GLU A 185 -10.05 6.20 18.82
C GLU A 185 -10.91 5.16 19.55
N GLY A 186 -10.27 4.40 20.45
CA GLY A 186 -10.90 3.24 21.04
C GLY A 186 -11.37 2.24 19.97
N PRO A 187 -12.68 1.89 19.94
CA PRO A 187 -13.24 0.99 18.93
C PRO A 187 -13.54 1.70 17.59
N VAL A 188 -13.46 3.03 17.54
CA VAL A 188 -13.86 3.82 16.36
C VAL A 188 -12.69 3.91 15.40
N THR A 189 -12.94 3.57 14.14
CA THR A 189 -12.02 3.77 13.00
C THR A 189 -12.62 4.79 12.06
N ARG A 190 -11.89 5.83 11.70
CA ARG A 190 -12.32 6.88 10.80
C ARG A 190 -11.31 7.08 9.67
N VAL A 191 -11.73 6.87 8.43
CA VAL A 191 -10.98 7.29 7.25
C VAL A 191 -11.23 8.79 7.05
N VAL A 192 -10.21 9.62 7.28
CA VAL A 192 -10.31 11.09 7.21
C VAL A 192 -10.29 11.54 5.76
N PHE A 193 -9.35 11.00 4.98
CA PHE A 193 -9.26 11.15 3.53
C PHE A 193 -8.48 9.98 2.94
N TRP A 194 -8.60 9.78 1.62
CA TRP A 194 -7.79 8.77 0.91
C TRP A 194 -7.36 9.28 -0.47
N GLY A 195 -6.24 8.74 -0.94
CA GLY A 195 -5.76 8.91 -2.32
C GLY A 195 -5.28 10.31 -2.67
N ASP A 196 -4.99 11.16 -1.67
CA ASP A 196 -4.55 12.54 -1.91
C ASP A 196 -3.14 12.56 -2.52
N CYS A 197 -3.01 13.26 -3.65
CA CYS A 197 -1.79 13.41 -4.45
C CYS A 197 -1.41 14.90 -4.65
N SER A 198 -1.96 15.82 -3.87
CA SER A 198 -1.77 17.28 -4.06
C SER A 198 -0.30 17.71 -4.09
N HIS A 199 0.59 16.96 -3.42
CA HIS A 199 2.03 17.21 -3.43
C HIS A 199 2.71 16.91 -4.79
N LEU A 200 2.03 16.24 -5.74
CA LEU A 200 2.54 15.95 -7.07
C LEU A 200 2.15 16.99 -8.11
N ASP A 201 1.26 17.90 -7.79
CA ASP A 201 0.65 18.85 -8.73
C ASP A 201 1.32 20.24 -8.64
N ASN A 202 2.44 20.40 -7.90
CA ASN A 202 3.22 21.62 -7.70
C ASN A 202 4.50 21.63 -8.54
#